data_74c48aeb379136d7cd2b524c14225d4a
#
_entry.id   74c48aeb379136d7cd2b524c14225d4a
#
_cell.length_a   1.000
_cell.length_b   1.000
_cell.length_c   1.000
_cell.angle_alpha   90.00
_cell.angle_beta   90.00
_cell.angle_gamma   90.00
#
_symmetry.space_group_name_H-M   'P 1'
#
loop_
_entity.id
_entity.type
_entity.pdbx_description
1 polymer ?
#
loop_
_entity_poly.entity_id
_entity_poly.type
_entity_poly.pdbx_seq_one_letter_code
_entity_poly.pdbx_strand_id
1 'polypeptide(L)'
;MMKLPVILCPLSLVLFLSCTPRLGRSSDERVIKAMTLEEKVQLLVGTCKDWNLVPEPAPATIHRPPVPEGYWETYQGNTAAMRGKVSGAAGVSYAIPRLGIPSVTFADGPVGVRIDSVCTAFPSTALLAATRDSALIYRVGQAIGEEMRYYGVDILLAPGINIMRNPLCGRNYEYMSSDPDITAVTAAAYVRGVQSQGVGACLKHFAVNNQETYRNGIDVQLSDSLLRYRYLRAFEQVVKEAHPWTIMSSYNKINGIYASENTYLLTDILRGEWRFDGFVMTDWWAEEDPVRMQQAGNDMLMPGTQLQIDTLIAAVRDGRLDEAVLDRNLLNVLRVIRRTPAFLHPGELNPAKEELSSMLARHAALAREAAAKGMVLLKNDGALPLPAAPARIALFGKGSYDTYAGGTGSGRVTRAYTVSVAEGLQNAGYTIDPSLQTSYAGHIRLSREAQPQETAWYMPYISELLPPAGDIARAARTDDIALITLQRMAGEGGDRRLEEGDYYLTPVEKELICNVSDAFHREGKKVILLLNTGTDVELTGVCDYADAVLLVWLPGQEAGNAVADVLTGAIPPTGKLPMPFYTRYEDVPSAADFPSSDGDPNKVCYREGFAGPSQTLFPLGYGLSY
;
A
#
# COMPACT_ATOMS: atom_id res chain seq x y z
N MET A 1 7.79 86.35 -46.10
CA MET A 1 7.12 85.56 -45.07
C MET A 1 7.33 84.08 -45.38
N MET A 2 8.37 83.47 -44.86
CA MET A 2 8.68 82.06 -45.06
C MET A 2 8.05 81.24 -43.88
N LYS A 3 7.20 80.27 -44.22
CA LYS A 3 6.66 79.31 -43.27
C LYS A 3 7.63 78.15 -43.20
N LEU A 4 8.22 77.90 -41.98
CA LEU A 4 8.94 76.65 -41.67
C LEU A 4 7.93 75.50 -41.42
N PRO A 5 8.19 74.31 -41.93
CA PRO A 5 7.42 73.11 -41.54
C PRO A 5 7.93 72.56 -40.23
N VAL A 6 7.03 72.29 -39.26
CA VAL A 6 7.28 71.54 -38.03
C VAL A 6 7.32 70.04 -38.39
N ILE A 7 8.46 69.42 -38.26
CA ILE A 7 8.60 67.96 -38.37
C ILE A 7 8.22 67.33 -37.02
N LEU A 8 7.04 66.71 -36.94
CA LEU A 8 6.68 65.81 -35.84
C LEU A 8 7.39 64.46 -36.01
N CYS A 9 8.32 64.18 -35.19
CA CYS A 9 8.91 62.86 -35.06
C CYS A 9 7.95 61.94 -34.29
N PRO A 10 7.51 60.78 -34.81
CA PRO A 10 6.69 59.84 -34.03
C PRO A 10 7.58 59.11 -33.02
N LEU A 11 7.37 59.36 -31.74
CA LEU A 11 7.92 58.56 -30.65
C LEU A 11 7.26 57.17 -30.70
N SER A 12 7.94 56.19 -31.28
CA SER A 12 7.55 54.79 -31.26
C SER A 12 7.72 54.27 -29.83
N LEU A 13 6.62 54.26 -29.09
CA LEU A 13 6.53 53.59 -27.78
C LEU A 13 6.61 52.07 -28.00
N VAL A 14 7.82 51.52 -27.94
CA VAL A 14 8.01 50.06 -27.93
C VAL A 14 7.52 49.56 -26.57
N LEU A 15 6.26 49.16 -26.50
CA LEU A 15 5.71 48.39 -25.39
C LEU A 15 6.44 47.04 -25.37
N PHE A 16 7.49 46.91 -24.54
CA PHE A 16 7.98 45.61 -24.11
C PHE A 16 6.88 44.95 -23.28
N LEU A 17 5.99 44.22 -23.93
CA LEU A 17 5.17 43.22 -23.29
C LEU A 17 6.15 42.17 -22.74
N SER A 18 6.59 42.35 -21.50
CA SER A 18 7.32 41.28 -20.77
C SER A 18 6.33 40.14 -20.58
N CYS A 19 6.28 39.20 -21.53
CA CYS A 19 5.52 37.97 -21.34
C CYS A 19 6.06 37.25 -20.09
N THR A 20 5.25 37.19 -19.03
CA THR A 20 5.54 36.40 -17.85
C THR A 20 5.90 34.99 -18.27
N PRO A 21 7.06 34.44 -17.87
CA PRO A 21 7.42 33.06 -18.18
C PRO A 21 6.33 32.09 -17.72
N ARG A 22 6.03 31.08 -18.53
CA ARG A 22 5.03 30.06 -18.18
C ARG A 22 5.59 28.67 -18.43
N LEU A 23 5.27 27.74 -17.57
CA LEU A 23 5.62 26.33 -17.70
C LEU A 23 5.12 25.80 -19.06
N GLY A 24 5.96 25.04 -19.76
CA GLY A 24 5.69 24.53 -21.10
C GLY A 24 5.92 25.53 -22.26
N ARG A 25 6.08 26.83 -21.95
CA ARG A 25 6.38 27.89 -22.96
C ARG A 25 7.73 28.55 -22.75
N SER A 26 8.31 28.39 -21.57
CA SER A 26 9.64 28.88 -21.17
C SER A 26 10.45 27.74 -20.62
N SER A 27 11.78 27.89 -20.51
CA SER A 27 12.59 26.89 -19.78
C SER A 27 12.23 26.89 -18.29
N ASP A 28 12.42 25.76 -17.62
CA ASP A 28 12.07 25.61 -16.22
C ASP A 28 12.87 26.58 -15.33
N GLU A 29 14.13 26.85 -15.66
CA GLU A 29 14.98 27.82 -14.94
C GLU A 29 14.41 29.25 -15.05
N ARG A 30 13.85 29.63 -16.23
CA ARG A 30 13.21 30.94 -16.37
C ARG A 30 11.90 31.03 -15.59
N VAL A 31 11.15 29.93 -15.51
CA VAL A 31 9.93 29.84 -14.70
C VAL A 31 10.27 29.98 -13.23
N ILE A 32 11.27 29.23 -12.74
CA ILE A 32 11.75 29.29 -11.34
C ILE A 32 12.26 30.68 -10.99
N LYS A 33 13.05 31.30 -11.86
CA LYS A 33 13.56 32.66 -11.64
C LYS A 33 12.45 33.72 -11.56
N ALA A 34 11.27 33.43 -12.12
CA ALA A 34 10.12 34.32 -12.05
C ALA A 34 9.23 34.07 -10.82
N MET A 35 9.51 33.05 -10.02
CA MET A 35 8.83 32.79 -8.74
C MET A 35 9.33 33.75 -7.66
N THR A 36 8.43 34.12 -6.74
CA THR A 36 8.83 34.70 -5.45
C THR A 36 9.37 33.61 -4.53
N LEU A 37 10.08 33.98 -3.47
CA LEU A 37 10.55 33.02 -2.47
C LEU A 37 9.39 32.23 -1.85
N GLU A 38 8.28 32.91 -1.55
CA GLU A 38 7.07 32.29 -1.01
C GLU A 38 6.49 31.26 -1.97
N GLU A 39 6.42 31.57 -3.29
CA GLU A 39 5.95 30.62 -4.30
C GLU A 39 6.87 29.40 -4.46
N LYS A 40 8.20 29.63 -4.39
CA LYS A 40 9.19 28.54 -4.41
C LYS A 40 8.96 27.57 -3.26
N VAL A 41 8.87 28.11 -2.04
CA VAL A 41 8.67 27.31 -0.83
C VAL A 41 7.31 26.61 -0.86
N GLN A 42 6.22 27.33 -1.20
CA GLN A 42 4.88 26.74 -1.27
C GLN A 42 4.81 25.55 -2.23
N LEU A 43 5.49 25.61 -3.39
CA LEU A 43 5.47 24.50 -4.36
C LEU A 43 6.25 23.29 -3.85
N LEU A 44 7.24 23.48 -2.98
CA LEU A 44 8.03 22.41 -2.35
C LEU A 44 7.42 21.90 -1.03
N VAL A 45 6.32 22.50 -0.58
CA VAL A 45 5.60 22.12 0.63
C VAL A 45 4.15 21.83 0.23
N GLY A 46 3.78 20.57 0.18
CA GLY A 46 2.44 20.16 -0.25
C GLY A 46 1.36 20.47 0.79
N THR A 47 0.15 20.00 0.54
CA THR A 47 -0.96 20.12 1.49
C THR A 47 -1.87 18.90 1.40
N CYS A 48 -2.63 18.62 2.45
CA CYS A 48 -3.65 17.57 2.47
C CYS A 48 -4.98 18.07 3.02
N LYS A 49 -5.98 17.19 3.03
CA LYS A 49 -7.24 17.40 3.73
C LYS A 49 -6.96 17.49 5.24
N ASP A 50 -7.72 18.33 5.93
CA ASP A 50 -7.66 18.45 7.39
C ASP A 50 -8.00 17.10 8.04
N TRP A 51 -7.01 16.47 8.68
CA TRP A 51 -7.14 15.20 9.38
C TRP A 51 -7.75 15.33 10.78
N ASN A 52 -8.12 16.54 11.22
CA ASN A 52 -8.84 16.75 12.46
C ASN A 52 -10.21 16.04 12.51
N LEU A 53 -10.61 15.40 11.40
CA LEU A 53 -11.82 14.57 11.31
C LEU A 53 -11.56 13.08 11.54
N VAL A 54 -10.35 12.66 11.94
CA VAL A 54 -10.14 11.29 12.43
C VAL A 54 -10.71 11.23 13.84
N PRO A 55 -11.81 10.48 14.08
CA PRO A 55 -12.33 10.33 15.44
C PRO A 55 -11.23 9.74 16.33
N GLU A 56 -10.93 10.41 17.42
CA GLU A 56 -10.19 9.79 18.53
C GLU A 56 -11.07 8.66 19.12
N PRO A 57 -10.50 7.50 19.53
CA PRO A 57 -9.08 7.29 19.71
C PRO A 57 -8.44 6.51 18.56
N ALA A 58 -7.31 7.00 18.07
CA ALA A 58 -6.39 6.16 17.35
C ALA A 58 -6.03 4.94 18.22
N PRO A 59 -5.93 3.73 17.66
CA PRO A 59 -5.48 2.57 18.42
C PRO A 59 -4.21 2.92 19.21
N ALA A 60 -4.10 2.43 20.46
CA ALA A 60 -2.95 2.67 21.33
C ALA A 60 -1.59 2.22 20.72
N THR A 61 -1.63 1.55 19.58
CA THR A 61 -0.48 1.09 18.79
C THR A 61 0.08 2.16 17.84
N ILE A 62 -0.66 3.24 17.57
CA ILE A 62 -0.14 4.37 16.79
C ILE A 62 0.52 5.33 17.76
N HIS A 63 1.80 5.11 18.06
CA HIS A 63 2.61 6.09 18.75
C HIS A 63 2.88 7.26 17.80
N ARG A 64 2.06 8.31 17.93
CA ARG A 64 2.42 9.60 17.36
C ARG A 64 3.57 10.16 18.22
N PRO A 65 4.64 10.69 17.61
CA PRO A 65 5.60 11.47 18.38
C PRO A 65 4.85 12.57 19.12
N PRO A 66 5.33 13.00 20.30
CA PRO A 66 4.72 14.13 21.01
C PRO A 66 4.77 15.35 20.10
N VAL A 67 3.61 15.70 19.55
CA VAL A 67 3.45 16.91 18.75
C VAL A 67 3.54 18.09 19.71
N PRO A 68 4.29 19.13 19.41
CA PRO A 68 4.34 20.33 20.26
C PRO A 68 2.93 20.85 20.55
N GLU A 69 2.70 21.30 21.79
CA GLU A 69 1.42 21.92 22.19
C GLU A 69 1.07 23.05 21.21
N GLY A 70 -0.16 23.06 20.68
CA GLY A 70 -0.57 24.02 19.66
C GLY A 70 -0.23 23.65 18.20
N TYR A 71 0.44 22.53 17.95
CA TYR A 71 0.80 22.10 16.59
C TYR A 71 -0.44 21.90 15.70
N TRP A 72 -1.45 21.19 16.21
CA TRP A 72 -2.69 20.91 15.48
C TRP A 72 -3.56 22.17 15.29
N GLU A 73 -3.44 23.15 16.20
CA GLU A 73 -4.15 24.43 16.12
C GLU A 73 -3.53 25.34 15.04
N THR A 74 -2.23 25.19 14.76
CA THR A 74 -1.54 25.88 13.66
C THR A 74 -1.65 25.13 12.33
N TYR A 75 -2.06 23.86 12.37
CA TYR A 75 -2.29 23.04 11.20
C TYR A 75 -3.63 23.38 10.55
N GLN A 76 -3.69 24.52 9.95
CA GLN A 76 -4.73 24.84 8.98
C GLN A 76 -4.21 24.38 7.62
N GLY A 77 -4.45 23.09 7.31
CA GLY A 77 -4.28 22.60 5.95
C GLY A 77 -4.94 23.59 5.00
N ASN A 78 -4.28 23.96 3.91
CA ASN A 78 -4.88 24.90 2.96
C ASN A 78 -6.05 24.22 2.25
N THR A 79 -7.18 24.11 2.97
CA THR A 79 -8.43 23.54 2.44
C THR A 79 -8.88 24.23 1.15
N ALA A 80 -8.43 25.46 0.89
CA ALA A 80 -8.69 26.15 -0.36
C ALA A 80 -7.96 25.50 -1.55
N ALA A 81 -6.74 24.97 -1.37
CA ALA A 81 -6.02 24.25 -2.41
C ALA A 81 -6.66 22.90 -2.74
N MET A 82 -7.38 22.29 -1.77
CA MET A 82 -8.11 21.02 -1.96
C MET A 82 -9.50 21.20 -2.55
N ARG A 83 -10.04 22.43 -2.60
CA ARG A 83 -11.38 22.70 -3.16
C ARG A 83 -11.45 22.31 -4.64
N GLY A 84 -12.47 21.53 -4.99
CA GLY A 84 -12.66 21.05 -6.37
C GLY A 84 -11.68 19.97 -6.81
N LYS A 85 -10.90 19.39 -5.89
CA LYS A 85 -10.03 18.25 -6.11
C LYS A 85 -10.72 16.93 -5.74
N VAL A 86 -10.01 15.82 -5.96
CA VAL A 86 -10.55 14.47 -5.71
C VAL A 86 -10.78 14.28 -4.22
N SER A 87 -12.03 14.00 -3.84
CA SER A 87 -12.40 13.77 -2.44
C SER A 87 -11.74 12.48 -1.92
N GLY A 88 -11.14 12.55 -0.73
CA GLY A 88 -10.40 11.43 -0.13
C GLY A 88 -8.98 11.24 -0.66
N ALA A 89 -8.52 12.06 -1.60
CA ALA A 89 -7.12 12.04 -2.03
C ALA A 89 -6.17 12.38 -0.86
N ALA A 90 -4.98 11.78 -0.89
CA ALA A 90 -3.99 11.94 0.19
C ALA A 90 -3.46 13.36 0.31
N GLY A 91 -3.37 14.10 -0.80
CA GLY A 91 -2.92 15.48 -0.80
C GLY A 91 -2.81 16.07 -2.20
N VAL A 92 -2.38 17.34 -2.24
CA VAL A 92 -2.12 18.07 -3.49
C VAL A 92 -0.90 18.99 -3.36
N SER A 93 -0.29 19.35 -4.50
CA SER A 93 0.65 20.45 -4.55
C SER A 93 -0.06 21.80 -4.70
N TYR A 94 0.60 22.90 -4.34
CA TYR A 94 0.09 24.23 -4.64
C TYR A 94 0.16 24.53 -6.15
N ALA A 95 -0.82 25.30 -6.64
CA ALA A 95 -0.79 25.82 -7.98
C ALA A 95 -0.15 27.23 -8.01
N ILE A 96 0.53 27.56 -9.12
CA ILE A 96 0.98 28.93 -9.41
C ILE A 96 0.41 29.34 -10.79
N PRO A 97 -0.89 29.75 -10.86
CA PRO A 97 -1.59 29.96 -12.14
C PRO A 97 -0.93 30.99 -13.06
N ARG A 98 -0.33 32.06 -12.48
CA ARG A 98 0.36 33.08 -13.29
C ARG A 98 1.56 32.53 -14.07
N LEU A 99 2.19 31.45 -13.55
CA LEU A 99 3.30 30.75 -14.19
C LEU A 99 2.85 29.50 -14.96
N GLY A 100 1.56 29.20 -14.99
CA GLY A 100 1.00 28.04 -15.67
C GLY A 100 1.29 26.71 -14.98
N ILE A 101 1.54 26.73 -13.66
CA ILE A 101 1.80 25.55 -12.86
C ILE A 101 0.49 25.10 -12.22
N PRO A 102 -0.03 23.90 -12.57
CA PRO A 102 -1.23 23.35 -11.96
C PRO A 102 -0.93 22.75 -10.58
N SER A 103 -1.98 22.53 -9.79
CA SER A 103 -1.92 21.67 -8.63
C SER A 103 -2.01 20.21 -9.06
N VAL A 104 -1.14 19.36 -8.53
CA VAL A 104 -1.06 17.91 -8.76
C VAL A 104 -1.75 17.18 -7.62
N THR A 105 -2.53 16.15 -7.93
CA THR A 105 -3.28 15.34 -6.97
C THR A 105 -2.57 14.03 -6.68
N PHE A 106 -2.36 13.71 -5.38
CA PHE A 106 -1.76 12.47 -4.89
C PHE A 106 -2.84 11.62 -4.24
N ALA A 107 -2.88 10.31 -4.54
CA ALA A 107 -3.76 9.37 -3.86
C ALA A 107 -2.99 8.13 -3.41
N ASP A 108 -3.32 7.59 -2.24
CA ASP A 108 -2.87 6.28 -1.83
C ASP A 108 -3.38 5.19 -2.77
N GLY A 109 -2.72 4.03 -2.76
CA GLY A 109 -3.26 2.96 -3.58
C GLY A 109 -2.38 1.75 -3.88
N PRO A 110 -1.76 1.07 -2.89
CA PRO A 110 -0.98 -0.14 -3.18
C PRO A 110 -1.82 -1.27 -3.79
N VAL A 111 -3.12 -1.31 -3.47
CA VAL A 111 -4.07 -2.34 -3.93
C VAL A 111 -5.27 -1.76 -4.68
N GLY A 112 -5.14 -0.58 -5.26
CA GLY A 112 -6.20 0.18 -5.96
C GLY A 112 -6.27 1.61 -5.45
N VAL A 113 -6.88 2.51 -6.20
CA VAL A 113 -6.94 3.95 -5.86
C VAL A 113 -7.75 4.15 -4.57
N ARG A 114 -7.13 4.78 -3.55
CA ARG A 114 -7.81 5.11 -2.29
C ARG A 114 -8.29 6.56 -2.30
N ILE A 115 -9.58 6.71 -2.55
CA ILE A 115 -10.33 7.97 -2.53
C ILE A 115 -11.71 7.72 -1.92
N ASP A 116 -12.54 8.76 -1.74
CA ASP A 116 -13.90 8.59 -1.22
C ASP A 116 -14.84 7.91 -2.23
N SER A 117 -14.54 8.00 -3.52
CA SER A 117 -15.31 7.33 -4.58
C SER A 117 -15.00 5.83 -4.64
N VAL A 118 -15.96 5.07 -5.17
CA VAL A 118 -15.81 3.62 -5.36
C VAL A 118 -14.73 3.33 -6.42
N CYS A 119 -13.74 2.54 -6.02
CA CYS A 119 -12.67 2.04 -6.88
C CYS A 119 -12.56 0.52 -6.75
N THR A 120 -11.83 -0.11 -7.66
CA THR A 120 -11.58 -1.55 -7.61
C THR A 120 -10.54 -1.87 -6.53
N ALA A 121 -10.90 -2.76 -5.59
CA ALA A 121 -9.94 -3.34 -4.66
C ALA A 121 -9.30 -4.57 -5.29
N PHE A 122 -8.07 -4.41 -5.76
CA PHE A 122 -7.23 -5.50 -6.26
C PHE A 122 -6.65 -6.33 -5.12
N PRO A 123 -6.11 -7.52 -5.42
CA PRO A 123 -5.38 -8.32 -4.43
C PRO A 123 -4.18 -7.60 -3.84
N SER A 124 -3.80 -8.00 -2.62
CA SER A 124 -2.58 -7.53 -1.96
C SER A 124 -1.35 -7.72 -2.85
N THR A 125 -0.36 -6.83 -2.74
CA THR A 125 0.86 -6.93 -3.56
C THR A 125 1.70 -8.18 -3.25
N ALA A 126 1.61 -8.71 -2.03
CA ALA A 126 2.15 -10.03 -1.68
C ALA A 126 1.53 -11.15 -2.53
N LEU A 127 0.21 -11.13 -2.71
CA LEU A 127 -0.49 -12.06 -3.58
C LEU A 127 -0.10 -11.85 -5.06
N LEU A 128 -0.03 -10.60 -5.52
CA LEU A 128 0.41 -10.31 -6.88
C LEU A 128 1.84 -10.84 -7.14
N ALA A 129 2.76 -10.66 -6.18
CA ALA A 129 4.11 -11.20 -6.27
C ALA A 129 4.12 -12.74 -6.31
N ALA A 130 3.19 -13.39 -5.62
CA ALA A 130 3.05 -14.86 -5.66
C ALA A 130 2.67 -15.38 -7.04
N THR A 131 2.02 -14.59 -7.90
CA THR A 131 1.67 -15.00 -9.28
C THR A 131 2.89 -15.27 -10.15
N ARG A 132 4.02 -14.59 -9.92
CA ARG A 132 5.21 -14.58 -10.79
C ARG A 132 4.91 -14.18 -12.24
N ASP A 133 3.78 -13.54 -12.49
CA ASP A 133 3.29 -13.15 -13.82
C ASP A 133 3.38 -11.63 -14.01
N SER A 134 4.52 -11.16 -14.54
CA SER A 134 4.76 -9.74 -14.78
C SER A 134 3.76 -9.12 -15.77
N ALA A 135 3.22 -9.90 -16.71
CA ALA A 135 2.23 -9.41 -17.67
C ALA A 135 0.88 -9.15 -16.97
N LEU A 136 0.47 -10.04 -16.06
CA LEU A 136 -0.72 -9.86 -15.25
C LEU A 136 -0.58 -8.65 -14.31
N ILE A 137 0.59 -8.53 -13.65
CA ILE A 137 0.88 -7.40 -12.75
C ILE A 137 0.87 -6.07 -13.51
N TYR A 138 1.42 -6.03 -14.73
CA TYR A 138 1.33 -4.87 -15.61
C TYR A 138 -0.13 -4.50 -15.91
N ARG A 139 -1.00 -5.47 -16.23
CA ARG A 139 -2.44 -5.23 -16.47
C ARG A 139 -3.16 -4.68 -15.24
N VAL A 140 -2.81 -5.18 -14.05
CA VAL A 140 -3.34 -4.63 -12.77
C VAL A 140 -2.91 -3.18 -12.60
N GLY A 141 -1.62 -2.87 -12.79
CA GLY A 141 -1.13 -1.50 -12.75
C GLY A 141 -1.81 -0.60 -13.79
N GLN A 142 -2.03 -1.10 -15.00
CA GLN A 142 -2.76 -0.40 -16.06
C GLN A 142 -4.20 -0.07 -15.63
N ALA A 143 -4.93 -1.02 -15.08
CA ALA A 143 -6.30 -0.82 -14.61
C ALA A 143 -6.37 0.23 -13.48
N ILE A 144 -5.42 0.21 -12.54
CA ILE A 144 -5.31 1.25 -11.51
C ILE A 144 -5.06 2.62 -12.15
N GLY A 145 -4.17 2.72 -13.14
CA GLY A 145 -3.90 3.94 -13.87
C GLY A 145 -5.12 4.48 -14.64
N GLU A 146 -5.96 3.60 -15.19
CA GLU A 146 -7.22 3.96 -15.83
C GLU A 146 -8.20 4.59 -14.83
N GLU A 147 -8.34 4.02 -13.62
CA GLU A 147 -9.17 4.62 -12.56
C GLU A 147 -8.61 5.97 -12.09
N MET A 148 -7.28 6.11 -11.96
CA MET A 148 -6.66 7.41 -11.68
C MET A 148 -7.04 8.47 -12.72
N ARG A 149 -6.94 8.14 -14.00
CA ARG A 149 -7.35 9.03 -15.11
C ARG A 149 -8.82 9.37 -15.06
N TYR A 150 -9.66 8.40 -14.72
CA TYR A 150 -11.10 8.61 -14.59
C TYR A 150 -11.43 9.65 -13.51
N TYR A 151 -10.77 9.55 -12.35
CA TYR A 151 -11.05 10.41 -11.19
C TYR A 151 -10.21 11.69 -11.12
N GLY A 152 -9.18 11.84 -11.95
CA GLY A 152 -8.30 13.02 -11.95
C GLY A 152 -7.19 12.96 -10.90
N VAL A 153 -6.70 11.77 -10.60
CA VAL A 153 -5.50 11.54 -9.78
C VAL A 153 -4.27 11.57 -10.68
N ASP A 154 -3.25 12.35 -10.32
CA ASP A 154 -2.04 12.51 -11.12
C ASP A 154 -0.93 11.52 -10.72
N ILE A 155 -0.76 11.27 -9.43
CA ILE A 155 0.31 10.41 -8.89
C ILE A 155 -0.28 9.46 -7.85
N LEU A 156 -0.02 8.16 -8.03
CA LEU A 156 -0.33 7.11 -7.08
C LEU A 156 0.81 6.93 -6.07
N LEU A 157 0.52 6.93 -4.79
CA LEU A 157 1.48 6.69 -3.72
C LEU A 157 1.71 5.19 -3.53
N ALA A 158 2.19 4.54 -4.58
CA ALA A 158 2.47 3.11 -4.69
C ALA A 158 3.42 2.82 -5.88
N PRO A 159 4.07 1.63 -5.89
CA PRO A 159 3.97 0.53 -4.94
C PRO A 159 4.90 0.66 -3.73
N GLY A 160 4.55 -0.04 -2.62
CA GLY A 160 5.46 -0.30 -1.52
C GLY A 160 6.40 -1.46 -1.84
N ILE A 161 7.72 -1.29 -1.64
CA ILE A 161 8.70 -2.31 -2.03
C ILE A 161 9.77 -2.60 -0.97
N ASN A 162 9.48 -2.29 0.28
CA ASN A 162 10.36 -2.72 1.36
C ASN A 162 10.38 -4.25 1.46
N ILE A 163 11.52 -4.80 1.88
CA ILE A 163 11.69 -6.24 2.01
C ILE A 163 10.85 -6.76 3.18
N MET A 164 10.13 -7.87 2.99
CA MET A 164 9.43 -8.58 4.06
C MET A 164 10.47 -9.23 4.97
N ARG A 165 10.95 -8.46 5.96
CA ARG A 165 12.02 -8.87 6.86
C ARG A 165 11.54 -9.81 7.97
N ASN A 166 10.33 -9.55 8.47
CA ASN A 166 9.70 -10.28 9.57
C ASN A 166 8.21 -10.49 9.25
N PRO A 167 7.65 -11.68 9.51
CA PRO A 167 6.23 -11.95 9.24
C PRO A 167 5.25 -11.08 10.01
N LEU A 168 5.68 -10.48 11.12
CA LEU A 168 4.82 -9.63 11.94
C LEU A 168 4.74 -8.18 11.46
N CYS A 169 5.57 -7.73 10.50
CA CYS A 169 5.45 -6.37 9.99
C CYS A 169 4.04 -6.14 9.39
N GLY A 170 3.31 -5.17 9.94
CA GLY A 170 1.91 -4.92 9.60
C GLY A 170 1.68 -4.59 8.13
N ARG A 171 2.66 -3.97 7.47
CA ARG A 171 2.58 -3.55 6.05
C ARG A 171 3.05 -4.60 5.05
N ASN A 172 3.43 -5.80 5.46
CA ASN A 172 3.86 -6.84 4.53
C ASN A 172 2.81 -7.16 3.44
N TYR A 173 1.51 -7.00 3.72
CA TYR A 173 0.47 -7.22 2.72
C TYR A 173 0.59 -6.31 1.49
N GLU A 174 1.14 -5.10 1.66
CA GLU A 174 1.38 -4.13 0.60
C GLU A 174 2.84 -4.15 0.07
N TYR A 175 3.70 -4.97 0.66
CA TYR A 175 5.04 -5.28 0.15
C TYR A 175 4.98 -6.53 -0.72
N MET A 176 6.09 -6.88 -1.37
CA MET A 176 6.04 -7.90 -2.43
C MET A 176 6.70 -9.21 -2.05
N SER A 177 7.93 -9.17 -1.49
CA SER A 177 8.70 -10.36 -1.18
C SER A 177 9.75 -10.13 -0.10
N SER A 178 10.22 -11.22 0.49
CA SER A 178 11.46 -11.23 1.29
C SER A 178 12.73 -11.24 0.40
N ASP A 179 12.56 -11.48 -0.90
CA ASP A 179 13.62 -11.50 -1.91
C ASP A 179 13.60 -10.19 -2.72
N PRO A 180 14.74 -9.46 -2.82
CA PRO A 180 14.79 -8.17 -3.51
C PRO A 180 14.60 -8.29 -5.03
N ASP A 181 14.98 -9.40 -5.67
CA ASP A 181 14.87 -9.57 -7.12
C ASP A 181 13.39 -9.84 -7.51
N ILE A 182 12.70 -10.66 -6.74
CA ILE A 182 11.25 -10.88 -6.91
C ILE A 182 10.50 -9.56 -6.72
N THR A 183 10.86 -8.81 -5.68
CA THR A 183 10.30 -7.49 -5.41
C THR A 183 10.53 -6.55 -6.59
N ALA A 184 11.74 -6.48 -7.12
CA ALA A 184 12.10 -5.60 -8.23
C ALA A 184 11.31 -5.91 -9.51
N VAL A 185 11.25 -7.17 -9.92
CA VAL A 185 10.53 -7.59 -11.15
C VAL A 185 9.04 -7.28 -11.03
N THR A 186 8.45 -7.59 -9.88
CA THR A 186 7.03 -7.31 -9.59
C THR A 186 6.73 -5.82 -9.61
N ALA A 187 7.53 -5.03 -8.90
CA ALA A 187 7.36 -3.59 -8.80
C ALA A 187 7.58 -2.88 -10.14
N ALA A 188 8.58 -3.29 -10.91
CA ALA A 188 8.84 -2.71 -12.22
C ALA A 188 7.65 -2.93 -13.19
N ALA A 189 7.03 -4.11 -13.16
CA ALA A 189 5.82 -4.39 -13.95
C ALA A 189 4.64 -3.51 -13.51
N TYR A 190 4.42 -3.39 -12.19
CA TYR A 190 3.38 -2.54 -11.61
C TYR A 190 3.56 -1.06 -12.00
N VAL A 191 4.77 -0.50 -11.80
CA VAL A 191 5.09 0.90 -12.15
C VAL A 191 4.87 1.17 -13.63
N ARG A 192 5.38 0.29 -14.52
CA ARG A 192 5.16 0.42 -15.97
C ARG A 192 3.68 0.36 -16.33
N GLY A 193 2.90 -0.51 -15.67
CA GLY A 193 1.45 -0.60 -15.87
C GLY A 193 0.75 0.72 -15.53
N VAL A 194 0.96 1.24 -14.32
CA VAL A 194 0.38 2.53 -13.88
C VAL A 194 0.78 3.67 -14.82
N GLN A 195 2.08 3.80 -15.10
CA GLN A 195 2.60 4.91 -15.91
C GLN A 195 2.23 4.83 -17.39
N SER A 196 1.83 3.65 -17.89
CA SER A 196 1.33 3.49 -19.25
C SER A 196 0.05 4.30 -19.53
N GLN A 197 -0.65 4.70 -18.47
CA GLN A 197 -1.87 5.52 -18.55
C GLN A 197 -1.60 7.03 -18.48
N GLY A 198 -0.32 7.45 -18.49
CA GLY A 198 0.07 8.85 -18.41
C GLY A 198 -0.14 9.47 -17.04
N VAL A 199 -0.14 8.67 -15.98
CA VAL A 199 -0.14 9.05 -14.56
C VAL A 199 1.13 8.57 -13.89
N GLY A 200 1.50 9.14 -12.74
CA GLY A 200 2.75 8.80 -12.05
C GLY A 200 2.58 7.70 -11.01
N ALA A 201 3.64 6.91 -10.79
CA ALA A 201 3.80 6.03 -9.66
C ALA A 201 4.85 6.59 -8.68
N CYS A 202 4.64 6.34 -7.39
CA CYS A 202 5.54 6.73 -6.30
C CYS A 202 6.09 5.50 -5.60
N LEU A 203 7.36 5.21 -5.83
CA LEU A 203 8.03 4.08 -5.22
C LEU A 203 8.30 4.34 -3.74
N LYS A 204 7.90 3.45 -2.83
CA LYS A 204 7.97 3.66 -1.38
C LYS A 204 8.33 2.41 -0.58
N HIS A 205 8.82 2.52 0.62
CA HIS A 205 9.30 3.71 1.35
C HIS A 205 10.83 3.69 1.34
N PHE A 206 11.46 4.71 0.86
CA PHE A 206 12.89 4.77 0.58
C PHE A 206 13.67 5.36 1.78
N ALA A 207 14.32 4.53 2.64
CA ALA A 207 14.40 3.08 2.57
C ALA A 207 14.32 2.46 3.97
N VAL A 208 14.23 1.12 4.01
CA VAL A 208 14.34 0.31 5.25
C VAL A 208 13.17 0.49 6.22
N ASN A 209 11.95 0.79 5.76
CA ASN A 209 10.75 0.79 6.57
C ASN A 209 10.20 -0.64 6.70
N ASN A 210 10.78 -1.44 7.61
CA ASN A 210 10.49 -2.86 7.77
C ASN A 210 9.79 -3.20 9.08
N GLN A 211 9.33 -2.18 9.82
CA GLN A 211 8.64 -2.26 11.10
C GLN A 211 7.72 -1.05 11.25
N GLU A 212 6.51 -1.26 11.78
CA GLU A 212 5.55 -0.19 12.06
C GLU A 212 5.68 0.35 13.49
N THR A 213 6.05 -0.52 14.44
CA THR A 213 6.28 -0.12 15.83
C THR A 213 7.41 0.90 15.92
N TYR A 214 7.10 2.09 16.46
CA TYR A 214 8.01 3.25 16.55
C TYR A 214 8.62 3.69 15.21
N ARG A 215 7.94 3.47 14.07
CA ARG A 215 8.46 3.72 12.72
C ARG A 215 9.05 5.13 12.52
N ASN A 216 8.52 6.15 13.22
CA ASN A 216 8.98 7.54 13.12
C ASN A 216 10.28 7.81 13.90
N GLY A 217 10.74 6.91 14.77
CA GLY A 217 11.92 7.12 15.62
C GLY A 217 12.98 6.04 15.53
N ILE A 218 12.62 4.87 14.98
CA ILE A 218 13.53 3.73 14.92
C ILE A 218 14.78 4.04 14.11
N ASP A 219 15.94 3.64 14.65
CA ASP A 219 17.23 3.74 13.96
C ASP A 219 17.71 2.36 13.50
N VAL A 220 17.77 2.16 12.20
CA VAL A 220 18.21 0.92 11.59
C VAL A 220 19.72 0.95 11.43
N GLN A 221 20.43 0.15 12.22
CA GLN A 221 21.89 0.04 12.23
C GLN A 221 22.34 -1.09 11.31
N LEU A 222 22.98 -0.77 10.18
CA LEU A 222 23.44 -1.75 9.20
C LEU A 222 24.66 -1.28 8.44
N SER A 223 25.43 -2.23 7.89
CA SER A 223 26.56 -1.92 7.02
C SER A 223 26.08 -1.36 5.67
N ASP A 224 26.93 -0.56 5.01
CA ASP A 224 26.65 -0.06 3.66
C ASP A 224 26.45 -1.20 2.66
N SER A 225 27.25 -2.26 2.76
CA SER A 225 27.10 -3.44 1.92
C SER A 225 25.71 -4.08 2.05
N LEU A 226 25.22 -4.25 3.29
CA LEU A 226 23.89 -4.83 3.54
C LEU A 226 22.77 -3.90 3.09
N LEU A 227 22.91 -2.58 3.35
CA LEU A 227 21.99 -1.56 2.86
C LEU A 227 21.84 -1.68 1.34
N ARG A 228 22.92 -1.66 0.58
CA ARG A 228 22.92 -1.72 -0.89
C ARG A 228 22.43 -3.04 -1.43
N TYR A 229 22.96 -4.16 -0.92
CA TYR A 229 22.70 -5.48 -1.47
C TYR A 229 21.29 -5.99 -1.19
N ARG A 230 20.74 -5.71 -0.01
CA ARG A 230 19.44 -6.25 0.40
C ARG A 230 18.32 -5.23 0.30
N TYR A 231 18.49 -4.04 0.88
CA TYR A 231 17.40 -3.09 1.03
C TYR A 231 17.24 -2.13 -0.14
N LEU A 232 18.34 -1.71 -0.75
CA LEU A 232 18.30 -0.79 -1.88
C LEU A 232 18.24 -1.48 -3.25
N ARG A 233 18.58 -2.77 -3.34
CA ARG A 233 18.66 -3.51 -4.60
C ARG A 233 17.35 -3.43 -5.42
N ALA A 234 16.22 -3.65 -4.79
CA ALA A 234 14.93 -3.56 -5.47
C ALA A 234 14.63 -2.15 -5.95
N PHE A 235 14.91 -1.13 -5.13
CA PHE A 235 14.76 0.28 -5.52
C PHE A 235 15.65 0.63 -6.72
N GLU A 236 16.94 0.27 -6.67
CA GLU A 236 17.89 0.51 -7.75
C GLU A 236 17.38 -0.05 -9.08
N GLN A 237 16.95 -1.31 -9.06
CA GLN A 237 16.52 -1.99 -10.27
C GLN A 237 15.24 -1.35 -10.83
N VAL A 238 14.24 -1.04 -9.99
CA VAL A 238 13.01 -0.39 -10.43
C VAL A 238 13.26 1.02 -10.95
N VAL A 239 14.12 1.80 -10.30
CA VAL A 239 14.52 3.14 -10.78
C VAL A 239 15.12 3.06 -12.18
N LYS A 240 16.04 2.12 -12.40
CA LYS A 240 16.75 1.95 -13.68
C LYS A 240 15.88 1.36 -14.79
N GLU A 241 14.93 0.48 -14.47
CA GLU A 241 14.16 -0.26 -15.46
C GLU A 241 12.76 0.30 -15.73
N ALA A 242 12.11 0.89 -14.71
CA ALA A 242 10.73 1.36 -14.81
C ALA A 242 10.57 2.87 -14.70
N HIS A 243 11.62 3.60 -14.30
CA HIS A 243 11.66 5.06 -14.23
C HIS A 243 10.44 5.65 -13.49
N PRO A 244 10.22 5.32 -12.20
CA PRO A 244 9.12 5.88 -11.43
C PRO A 244 9.20 7.40 -11.43
N TRP A 245 8.04 8.08 -11.49
CA TRP A 245 8.02 9.55 -11.53
C TRP A 245 8.40 10.15 -10.19
N THR A 246 8.09 9.47 -9.11
CA THR A 246 8.40 9.94 -7.76
C THR A 246 8.86 8.81 -6.86
N ILE A 247 9.53 9.20 -5.77
CA ILE A 247 9.94 8.31 -4.68
C ILE A 247 9.51 8.96 -3.36
N MET A 248 9.07 8.14 -2.40
CA MET A 248 8.73 8.59 -1.04
C MET A 248 9.80 8.14 -0.06
N SER A 249 10.45 9.08 0.63
CA SER A 249 11.39 8.78 1.70
C SER A 249 10.67 8.22 2.92
N SER A 250 11.31 7.28 3.62
CA SER A 250 10.71 6.60 4.79
C SER A 250 10.84 7.41 6.08
N TYR A 251 10.07 7.00 7.10
CA TYR A 251 10.07 7.64 8.42
C TYR A 251 11.34 7.44 9.24
N ASN A 252 11.95 6.24 9.14
CA ASN A 252 13.00 5.76 10.02
C ASN A 252 14.35 6.43 9.80
N LYS A 253 15.23 6.30 10.80
CA LYS A 253 16.65 6.59 10.66
C LYS A 253 17.39 5.40 10.05
N ILE A 254 18.49 5.70 9.38
CA ILE A 254 19.48 4.75 8.90
C ILE A 254 20.84 5.21 9.43
N ASN A 255 21.44 4.43 10.32
CA ASN A 255 22.72 4.76 10.97
C ASN A 255 22.72 6.16 11.60
N GLY A 256 21.65 6.51 12.32
CA GLY A 256 21.49 7.75 13.04
C GLY A 256 20.91 8.94 12.26
N ILE A 257 20.73 8.83 10.94
CA ILE A 257 20.23 9.91 10.07
C ILE A 257 18.85 9.52 9.53
N TYR A 258 17.86 10.40 9.67
CA TYR A 258 16.54 10.17 9.06
C TYR A 258 16.65 10.01 7.55
N ALA A 259 15.91 9.06 6.99
CA ALA A 259 15.93 8.79 5.55
C ALA A 259 15.60 10.05 4.73
N SER A 260 14.69 10.89 5.24
CA SER A 260 14.29 12.17 4.64
C SER A 260 15.38 13.26 4.66
N GLU A 261 16.38 13.16 5.57
CA GLU A 261 17.50 14.08 5.72
C GLU A 261 18.83 13.51 5.21
N ASN A 262 18.82 12.32 4.63
CA ASN A 262 20.03 11.57 4.31
C ASN A 262 20.56 11.90 2.92
N THR A 263 21.52 12.82 2.85
CA THR A 263 22.18 13.23 1.59
C THR A 263 22.82 12.06 0.86
N TYR A 264 23.48 11.14 1.58
CA TYR A 264 24.07 9.94 0.99
C TYR A 264 23.02 9.09 0.26
N LEU A 265 21.85 8.89 0.90
CA LEU A 265 20.76 8.11 0.33
C LEU A 265 20.11 8.83 -0.86
N LEU A 266 19.67 10.10 -0.66
CA LEU A 266 18.81 10.81 -1.60
C LEU A 266 19.58 11.49 -2.73
N THR A 267 20.80 11.95 -2.48
CA THR A 267 21.62 12.67 -3.47
C THR A 267 22.70 11.77 -4.06
N ASP A 268 23.57 11.18 -3.22
CA ASP A 268 24.72 10.46 -3.76
C ASP A 268 24.32 9.17 -4.45
N ILE A 269 23.53 8.31 -3.78
CA ILE A 269 23.07 7.04 -4.35
C ILE A 269 21.97 7.29 -5.39
N LEU A 270 20.83 7.82 -4.96
CA LEU A 270 19.62 7.88 -5.80
C LEU A 270 19.84 8.71 -7.06
N ARG A 271 20.37 9.94 -6.91
CA ARG A 271 20.57 10.86 -8.05
C ARG A 271 21.95 10.71 -8.69
N GLY A 272 22.98 10.55 -7.88
CA GLY A 272 24.36 10.44 -8.34
C GLY A 272 24.64 9.14 -9.09
N GLU A 273 24.38 8.00 -8.45
CA GLU A 273 24.68 6.69 -9.01
C GLU A 273 23.56 6.16 -9.92
N TRP A 274 22.28 6.21 -9.47
CA TRP A 274 21.17 5.62 -10.22
C TRP A 274 20.55 6.54 -11.25
N ARG A 275 20.90 7.84 -11.23
CA ARG A 275 20.41 8.84 -12.18
C ARG A 275 18.89 9.04 -12.14
N PHE A 276 18.30 8.93 -10.96
CA PHE A 276 16.88 9.24 -10.79
C PHE A 276 16.56 10.68 -11.21
N ASP A 277 15.59 10.85 -12.12
CA ASP A 277 15.25 12.14 -12.74
C ASP A 277 13.89 12.68 -12.28
N GLY A 278 13.17 11.95 -11.40
CA GLY A 278 11.94 12.38 -10.78
C GLY A 278 12.15 13.25 -9.54
N PHE A 279 11.11 13.45 -8.73
CA PHE A 279 11.25 14.10 -7.43
C PHE A 279 11.03 13.14 -6.24
N VAL A 280 11.64 13.48 -5.11
CA VAL A 280 11.48 12.78 -3.85
C VAL A 280 10.49 13.56 -2.99
N MET A 281 9.50 12.87 -2.40
CA MET A 281 8.62 13.42 -1.37
C MET A 281 8.86 12.74 -0.04
N THR A 282 8.51 13.40 1.08
CA THR A 282 8.46 12.75 2.38
C THR A 282 7.27 11.78 2.45
N ASP A 283 7.34 10.77 3.31
CA ASP A 283 6.13 10.13 3.80
C ASP A 283 5.31 11.13 4.63
N TRP A 284 4.01 10.87 4.79
CA TRP A 284 3.07 11.77 5.48
C TRP A 284 3.45 11.90 6.97
N TRP A 285 3.67 13.13 7.40
CA TRP A 285 4.05 13.43 8.78
C TRP A 285 5.48 13.01 9.18
N ALA A 286 6.37 12.81 8.21
CA ALA A 286 7.80 12.75 8.47
C ALA A 286 8.31 14.16 8.78
N GLU A 287 8.20 14.59 10.07
CA GLU A 287 8.32 15.99 10.49
C GLU A 287 9.68 16.29 11.12
N GLU A 288 10.72 16.06 10.37
CA GLU A 288 12.08 16.38 10.78
C GLU A 288 12.44 17.83 10.41
N ASP A 289 13.72 18.16 10.38
CA ASP A 289 14.17 19.52 10.03
C ASP A 289 13.94 19.80 8.52
N PRO A 290 12.99 20.69 8.16
CA PRO A 290 12.68 20.97 6.76
C PRO A 290 13.87 21.53 5.97
N VAL A 291 14.82 22.21 6.65
CA VAL A 291 16.03 22.75 6.02
C VAL A 291 16.95 21.60 5.62
N ARG A 292 17.20 20.65 6.53
CA ARG A 292 18.03 19.46 6.25
C ARG A 292 17.40 18.59 5.17
N MET A 293 16.07 18.41 5.20
CA MET A 293 15.35 17.65 4.16
C MET A 293 15.59 18.27 2.78
N GLN A 294 15.41 19.58 2.63
CA GLN A 294 15.64 20.27 1.36
C GLN A 294 17.10 20.15 0.91
N GLN A 295 18.05 20.32 1.82
CA GLN A 295 19.49 20.18 1.55
C GLN A 295 19.85 18.77 1.08
N ALA A 296 19.26 17.74 1.69
CA ALA A 296 19.50 16.35 1.37
C ALA A 296 18.93 15.92 0.00
N GLY A 297 18.02 16.72 -0.60
CA GLY A 297 17.40 16.38 -1.89
C GLY A 297 16.03 15.74 -1.75
N ASN A 298 15.35 15.92 -0.61
CA ASN A 298 13.93 15.66 -0.46
C ASN A 298 13.19 16.87 -1.03
N ASP A 299 12.61 16.71 -2.21
CA ASP A 299 12.13 17.85 -3.01
C ASP A 299 10.78 18.39 -2.52
N MET A 300 9.89 17.52 -2.00
CA MET A 300 8.55 17.92 -1.57
C MET A 300 8.22 17.38 -0.19
N LEU A 301 7.82 18.26 0.73
CA LEU A 301 7.41 17.90 2.09
C LEU A 301 5.89 17.66 2.13
N MET A 302 5.47 16.47 2.60
CA MET A 302 4.07 16.02 2.62
C MET A 302 3.63 15.50 3.99
N PRO A 303 2.41 15.83 4.40
CA PRO A 303 1.60 16.96 3.95
C PRO A 303 2.18 18.23 4.58
N GLY A 304 2.52 19.20 3.80
CA GLY A 304 3.21 20.37 4.31
C GLY A 304 2.42 21.19 5.34
N THR A 305 3.13 21.88 6.20
CA THR A 305 2.59 22.75 7.25
C THR A 305 3.00 24.21 7.03
N GLN A 306 2.23 25.16 7.60
CA GLN A 306 2.60 26.56 7.56
C GLN A 306 3.92 26.81 8.32
N LEU A 307 4.17 26.05 9.41
CA LEU A 307 5.43 26.13 10.15
C LEU A 307 6.64 25.76 9.27
N GLN A 308 6.52 24.73 8.43
CA GLN A 308 7.59 24.37 7.50
C GLN A 308 7.81 25.44 6.44
N ILE A 309 6.74 26.05 5.91
CA ILE A 309 6.82 27.17 4.96
C ILE A 309 7.57 28.35 5.62
N ASP A 310 7.15 28.77 6.80
CA ASP A 310 7.74 29.90 7.53
C ASP A 310 9.21 29.63 7.88
N THR A 311 9.53 28.39 8.30
CA THR A 311 10.90 27.95 8.63
C THR A 311 11.82 28.02 7.42
N LEU A 312 11.37 27.52 6.26
CA LEU A 312 12.17 27.56 5.03
C LEU A 312 12.40 28.98 4.52
N ILE A 313 11.35 29.82 4.54
CA ILE A 313 11.46 31.24 4.16
C ILE A 313 12.44 31.96 5.08
N ALA A 314 12.33 31.77 6.39
CA ALA A 314 13.26 32.35 7.36
C ALA A 314 14.69 31.86 7.13
N ALA A 315 14.88 30.55 6.90
CA ALA A 315 16.20 29.96 6.68
C ALA A 315 16.90 30.51 5.42
N VAL A 316 16.15 30.78 4.35
CA VAL A 316 16.73 31.46 3.17
C VAL A 316 17.10 32.91 3.48
N ARG A 317 16.23 33.64 4.18
CA ARG A 317 16.48 35.05 4.51
C ARG A 317 17.65 35.27 5.47
N ASP A 318 17.89 34.34 6.37
CA ASP A 318 19.00 34.41 7.34
C ASP A 318 20.27 33.65 6.88
N GLY A 319 20.27 33.07 5.69
CA GLY A 319 21.42 32.41 5.05
C GLY A 319 21.72 30.98 5.54
N ARG A 320 20.83 30.35 6.31
CA ARG A 320 20.97 28.93 6.71
C ARG A 320 20.64 27.98 5.56
N LEU A 321 19.85 28.42 4.59
CA LEU A 321 19.50 27.68 3.39
C LEU A 321 19.81 28.52 2.15
N ASP A 322 20.63 28.00 1.25
CA ASP A 322 20.87 28.65 -0.05
C ASP A 322 19.63 28.49 -0.94
N GLU A 323 19.12 29.58 -1.50
CA GLU A 323 17.97 29.57 -2.40
C GLU A 323 18.21 28.68 -3.64
N ALA A 324 19.47 28.49 -4.05
CA ALA A 324 19.83 27.57 -5.13
C ALA A 324 19.46 26.09 -4.83
N VAL A 325 19.36 25.71 -3.55
CA VAL A 325 18.86 24.40 -3.13
C VAL A 325 17.38 24.27 -3.48
N LEU A 326 16.58 25.29 -3.21
CA LEU A 326 15.17 25.31 -3.59
C LEU A 326 15.02 25.26 -5.11
N ASP A 327 15.82 26.01 -5.86
CA ASP A 327 15.80 26.03 -7.32
C ASP A 327 16.12 24.65 -7.91
N ARG A 328 17.12 23.95 -7.35
CA ARG A 328 17.45 22.56 -7.72
C ARG A 328 16.27 21.61 -7.49
N ASN A 329 15.64 21.67 -6.33
CA ASN A 329 14.51 20.79 -5.98
C ASN A 329 13.28 21.12 -6.83
N LEU A 330 13.02 22.40 -7.11
CA LEU A 330 11.96 22.85 -8.02
C LEU A 330 12.12 22.31 -9.46
N LEU A 331 13.34 22.23 -9.97
CA LEU A 331 13.59 21.62 -11.29
C LEU A 331 13.10 20.18 -11.35
N ASN A 332 13.32 19.40 -10.29
CA ASN A 332 12.84 18.01 -10.21
C ASN A 332 11.31 17.96 -10.18
N VAL A 333 10.68 18.82 -9.35
CA VAL A 333 9.22 18.90 -9.23
C VAL A 333 8.57 19.34 -10.54
N LEU A 334 9.08 20.39 -11.19
CA LEU A 334 8.52 20.89 -12.46
C LEU A 334 8.65 19.87 -13.60
N ARG A 335 9.76 19.10 -13.63
CA ARG A 335 9.96 18.03 -14.61
C ARG A 335 8.85 16.97 -14.52
N VAL A 336 8.43 16.61 -13.32
CA VAL A 336 7.33 15.65 -13.12
C VAL A 336 5.97 16.31 -13.40
N ILE A 337 5.72 17.53 -12.90
CA ILE A 337 4.47 18.24 -13.16
C ILE A 337 4.16 18.30 -14.66
N ARG A 338 5.15 18.52 -15.50
CA ARG A 338 5.00 18.57 -16.98
C ARG A 338 4.53 17.26 -17.60
N ARG A 339 4.66 16.13 -16.88
CA ARG A 339 4.20 14.81 -17.33
C ARG A 339 2.77 14.52 -16.89
N THR A 340 2.24 15.25 -15.89
CA THR A 340 0.95 14.96 -15.27
C THR A 340 -0.25 15.30 -16.16
N PRO A 341 -1.37 14.60 -16.01
CA PRO A 341 -2.65 14.97 -16.62
C PRO A 341 -3.07 16.40 -16.29
N ALA A 342 -2.88 16.84 -15.05
CA ALA A 342 -3.22 18.19 -14.63
C ALA A 342 -2.52 19.29 -15.49
N PHE A 343 -1.32 19.00 -16.00
CA PHE A 343 -0.60 19.91 -16.87
C PHE A 343 -0.90 19.70 -18.36
N LEU A 344 -0.88 18.43 -18.82
CA LEU A 344 -1.02 18.11 -20.25
C LEU A 344 -2.47 18.24 -20.75
N HIS A 345 -3.43 17.90 -19.89
CA HIS A 345 -4.85 17.77 -20.21
C HIS A 345 -5.72 18.43 -19.13
N PRO A 346 -5.55 19.74 -18.85
CA PRO A 346 -6.23 20.41 -17.75
C PRO A 346 -7.75 20.30 -17.89
N GLY A 347 -8.38 19.68 -16.88
CA GLY A 347 -9.84 19.50 -16.84
C GLY A 347 -10.38 18.33 -17.66
N GLU A 348 -9.53 17.56 -18.33
CA GLU A 348 -9.95 16.34 -19.04
C GLU A 348 -9.94 15.15 -18.07
N LEU A 349 -11.14 14.67 -17.73
CA LEU A 349 -11.35 13.43 -16.98
C LEU A 349 -11.88 12.36 -17.93
N ASN A 350 -11.64 11.08 -17.58
CA ASN A 350 -12.12 9.93 -18.36
C ASN A 350 -11.85 10.07 -19.88
N PRO A 351 -10.58 10.12 -20.33
CA PRO A 351 -10.25 10.31 -21.73
C PRO A 351 -10.78 9.20 -22.65
N ALA A 352 -10.98 7.99 -22.10
CA ALA A 352 -11.58 6.87 -22.84
C ALA A 352 -13.10 7.00 -23.03
N LYS A 353 -13.76 7.94 -22.32
CA LYS A 353 -15.22 8.12 -22.32
C LYS A 353 -15.98 6.82 -22.02
N GLU A 354 -15.37 5.94 -21.24
CA GLU A 354 -15.96 4.67 -20.79
C GLU A 354 -16.91 4.93 -19.62
N GLU A 355 -18.03 4.22 -19.59
CA GLU A 355 -18.94 4.24 -18.44
C GLU A 355 -18.27 3.61 -17.22
N LEU A 356 -18.38 4.26 -16.05
CA LEU A 356 -17.74 3.80 -14.81
C LEU A 356 -18.08 2.36 -14.47
N SER A 357 -19.34 1.97 -14.62
CA SER A 357 -19.80 0.61 -14.33
C SER A 357 -19.13 -0.44 -15.21
N SER A 358 -18.90 -0.13 -16.49
CA SER A 358 -18.22 -1.02 -17.43
C SER A 358 -16.74 -1.17 -17.10
N MET A 359 -16.08 -0.07 -16.77
CA MET A 359 -14.68 -0.05 -16.34
C MET A 359 -14.50 -0.88 -15.05
N LEU A 360 -15.30 -0.62 -14.02
CA LEU A 360 -15.21 -1.33 -12.74
C LEU A 360 -15.53 -2.82 -12.89
N ALA A 361 -16.49 -3.22 -13.76
CA ALA A 361 -16.79 -4.63 -14.03
C ALA A 361 -15.60 -5.34 -14.70
N ARG A 362 -14.94 -4.70 -15.65
CA ARG A 362 -13.73 -5.23 -16.31
C ARG A 362 -12.57 -5.37 -15.32
N HIS A 363 -12.40 -4.38 -14.43
CA HIS A 363 -11.36 -4.40 -13.40
C HIS A 363 -11.65 -5.46 -12.33
N ALA A 364 -12.91 -5.66 -11.94
CA ALA A 364 -13.31 -6.73 -11.02
C ALA A 364 -12.96 -8.12 -11.59
N ALA A 365 -13.22 -8.35 -12.88
CA ALA A 365 -12.83 -9.60 -13.54
C ALA A 365 -11.31 -9.81 -13.54
N LEU A 366 -10.53 -8.75 -13.76
CA LEU A 366 -9.06 -8.79 -13.66
C LEU A 366 -8.59 -9.05 -12.21
N ALA A 367 -9.24 -8.43 -11.23
CA ALA A 367 -8.94 -8.65 -9.81
C ALA A 367 -9.18 -10.12 -9.43
N ARG A 368 -10.28 -10.72 -9.91
CA ARG A 368 -10.59 -12.16 -9.73
C ARG A 368 -9.51 -13.06 -10.35
N GLU A 369 -9.12 -12.79 -11.60
CA GLU A 369 -8.05 -13.54 -12.28
C GLU A 369 -6.73 -13.47 -11.49
N ALA A 370 -6.34 -12.26 -11.08
CA ALA A 370 -5.11 -12.02 -10.34
C ALA A 370 -5.12 -12.72 -8.97
N ALA A 371 -6.26 -12.64 -8.26
CA ALA A 371 -6.44 -13.32 -6.98
C ALA A 371 -6.28 -14.84 -7.11
N ALA A 372 -7.00 -15.46 -8.05
CA ALA A 372 -6.95 -16.91 -8.23
C ALA A 372 -5.54 -17.41 -8.58
N LYS A 373 -4.84 -16.73 -9.48
CA LYS A 373 -3.48 -17.12 -9.91
C LYS A 373 -2.42 -16.95 -8.82
N GLY A 374 -2.62 -16.06 -7.84
CA GLY A 374 -1.65 -15.81 -6.77
C GLY A 374 -1.90 -16.61 -5.50
N MET A 375 -3.02 -17.31 -5.37
CA MET A 375 -3.26 -18.22 -4.25
C MET A 375 -2.25 -19.38 -4.27
N VAL A 376 -1.78 -19.78 -3.07
CA VAL A 376 -0.72 -20.79 -2.95
C VAL A 376 -1.26 -22.04 -2.28
N LEU A 377 -1.24 -23.15 -2.99
CA LEU A 377 -1.58 -24.45 -2.44
C LEU A 377 -0.39 -24.99 -1.65
N LEU A 378 -0.54 -25.05 -0.33
CA LEU A 378 0.52 -25.47 0.60
C LEU A 378 0.52 -26.98 0.86
N LYS A 379 -0.67 -27.61 0.84
CA LYS A 379 -0.88 -29.05 1.04
C LYS A 379 -2.08 -29.51 0.22
N ASN A 380 -2.03 -30.75 -0.31
CA ASN A 380 -3.19 -31.38 -0.94
C ASN A 380 -3.05 -32.91 -0.93
N ASP A 381 -3.77 -33.54 -0.02
CA ASP A 381 -3.87 -35.00 0.11
C ASP A 381 -5.15 -35.51 -0.59
N GLY A 382 -5.37 -35.06 -1.82
CA GLY A 382 -6.49 -35.46 -2.65
C GLY A 382 -7.86 -34.86 -2.26
N ALA A 383 -7.85 -33.69 -1.58
CA ALA A 383 -9.08 -32.96 -1.26
C ALA A 383 -9.45 -31.94 -2.36
N LEU A 384 -8.49 -31.53 -3.17
CA LEU A 384 -8.68 -30.57 -4.25
C LEU A 384 -8.24 -31.17 -5.59
N PRO A 385 -8.91 -30.82 -6.72
CA PRO A 385 -10.07 -29.93 -6.81
C PRO A 385 -11.33 -30.53 -6.18
N LEU A 386 -12.28 -29.65 -5.78
CA LEU A 386 -13.58 -30.05 -5.23
C LEU A 386 -14.36 -30.94 -6.21
N PRO A 387 -15.21 -31.84 -5.71
CA PRO A 387 -16.18 -32.56 -6.55
C PRO A 387 -17.03 -31.56 -7.34
N ALA A 388 -17.47 -31.98 -8.53
CA ALA A 388 -18.35 -31.15 -9.35
C ALA A 388 -19.64 -30.78 -8.58
N ALA A 389 -20.10 -29.54 -8.74
CA ALA A 389 -21.40 -29.12 -8.19
C ALA A 389 -22.57 -29.90 -8.87
N PRO A 390 -23.72 -30.12 -8.16
CA PRO A 390 -23.97 -29.66 -6.81
C PRO A 390 -23.36 -30.60 -5.75
N ALA A 391 -22.64 -30.03 -4.79
CA ALA A 391 -22.20 -30.70 -3.57
C ALA A 391 -22.52 -29.81 -2.35
N ARG A 392 -22.63 -30.43 -1.19
CA ARG A 392 -22.92 -29.71 0.06
C ARG A 392 -21.63 -29.48 0.82
N ILE A 393 -21.42 -28.22 1.21
CA ILE A 393 -20.22 -27.80 1.89
C ILE A 393 -20.56 -27.29 3.30
N ALA A 394 -19.93 -27.88 4.30
CA ALA A 394 -19.92 -27.35 5.66
C ALA A 394 -18.83 -26.28 5.76
N LEU A 395 -19.23 -25.01 5.86
CA LEU A 395 -18.31 -23.89 6.04
C LEU A 395 -18.16 -23.54 7.51
N PHE A 396 -16.92 -23.55 7.98
CA PHE A 396 -16.52 -23.16 9.32
C PHE A 396 -15.56 -21.97 9.26
N GLY A 397 -15.41 -21.29 10.40
CA GLY A 397 -14.57 -20.10 10.52
C GLY A 397 -15.28 -18.83 10.03
N LYS A 398 -15.19 -17.78 10.85
CA LYS A 398 -15.80 -16.47 10.54
C LYS A 398 -15.35 -15.90 9.20
N GLY A 399 -14.10 -16.14 8.81
CA GLY A 399 -13.52 -15.69 7.54
C GLY A 399 -14.21 -16.26 6.30
N SER A 400 -14.95 -17.37 6.43
CA SER A 400 -15.77 -17.91 5.33
C SER A 400 -16.95 -17.00 4.97
N TYR A 401 -17.46 -16.22 5.93
CA TYR A 401 -18.64 -15.37 5.79
C TYR A 401 -18.31 -13.87 5.82
N ASP A 402 -17.16 -13.51 6.37
CA ASP A 402 -16.67 -12.14 6.50
C ASP A 402 -15.20 -12.07 6.03
N THR A 403 -14.99 -12.33 4.74
CA THR A 403 -13.67 -12.46 4.13
C THR A 403 -12.95 -11.12 4.03
N TYR A 404 -11.70 -11.05 4.53
CA TYR A 404 -10.88 -9.84 4.41
C TYR A 404 -10.35 -9.68 2.98
N ALA A 405 -10.79 -8.62 2.31
CA ALA A 405 -10.36 -8.28 0.96
C ALA A 405 -8.95 -7.66 0.92
N GLY A 406 -8.61 -6.85 1.92
CA GLY A 406 -7.36 -6.08 1.98
C GLY A 406 -7.01 -5.67 3.40
N GLY A 407 -5.88 -4.98 3.57
CA GLY A 407 -5.42 -4.46 4.85
C GLY A 407 -6.04 -3.11 5.21
N THR A 408 -5.70 -2.62 6.43
CA THR A 408 -6.08 -1.28 6.94
C THR A 408 -5.03 -0.23 6.58
N GLY A 409 -5.35 1.04 6.81
CA GLY A 409 -4.46 2.19 6.56
C GLY A 409 -4.54 2.73 5.14
N SER A 410 -3.42 3.17 4.59
CA SER A 410 -3.31 3.75 3.24
C SER A 410 -3.68 2.75 2.13
N GLY A 411 -3.62 1.45 2.39
CA GLY A 411 -4.02 0.41 1.44
C GLY A 411 -5.51 0.09 1.41
N ARG A 412 -6.36 0.77 2.20
CA ARG A 412 -7.79 0.45 2.24
C ARG A 412 -8.58 1.18 1.16
N VAL A 413 -8.94 0.48 0.09
CA VAL A 413 -9.75 1.00 -1.02
C VAL A 413 -11.23 1.10 -0.66
N THR A 414 -11.89 2.20 -1.05
CA THR A 414 -13.35 2.34 -1.01
C THR A 414 -13.96 1.52 -2.13
N ARG A 415 -14.46 0.34 -1.82
CA ARG A 415 -15.02 -0.62 -2.77
C ARG A 415 -16.54 -0.77 -2.63
N ALA A 416 -17.21 -1.14 -3.71
CA ALA A 416 -18.65 -1.32 -3.70
C ALA A 416 -19.11 -2.56 -2.91
N TYR A 417 -18.28 -3.63 -2.93
CA TYR A 417 -18.60 -4.92 -2.31
C TYR A 417 -17.34 -5.74 -2.03
N THR A 418 -17.49 -6.79 -1.27
CA THR A 418 -16.55 -7.91 -1.17
C THR A 418 -17.36 -9.19 -1.26
N VAL A 419 -16.98 -10.09 -2.16
CA VAL A 419 -17.58 -11.44 -2.24
C VAL A 419 -16.92 -12.31 -1.19
N SER A 420 -17.68 -12.83 -0.23
CA SER A 420 -17.21 -13.78 0.77
C SER A 420 -16.95 -15.16 0.19
N VAL A 421 -16.21 -16.01 0.89
CA VAL A 421 -15.98 -17.41 0.48
C VAL A 421 -17.32 -18.14 0.32
N ALA A 422 -18.27 -17.93 1.24
CA ALA A 422 -19.60 -18.52 1.17
C ALA A 422 -20.34 -18.11 -0.11
N GLU A 423 -20.39 -16.80 -0.42
CA GLU A 423 -21.03 -16.31 -1.66
C GLU A 423 -20.34 -16.81 -2.91
N GLY A 424 -18.99 -16.85 -2.95
CA GLY A 424 -18.25 -17.36 -4.10
C GLY A 424 -18.54 -18.83 -4.41
N LEU A 425 -18.63 -19.66 -3.38
CA LEU A 425 -19.00 -21.07 -3.54
C LEU A 425 -20.46 -21.24 -3.98
N GLN A 426 -21.38 -20.43 -3.45
CA GLN A 426 -22.78 -20.40 -3.90
C GLN A 426 -22.87 -19.96 -5.37
N ASN A 427 -22.12 -18.95 -5.78
CA ASN A 427 -22.03 -18.51 -7.18
C ASN A 427 -21.51 -19.62 -8.11
N ALA A 428 -20.64 -20.50 -7.60
CA ALA A 428 -20.12 -21.66 -8.31
C ALA A 428 -21.07 -22.89 -8.27
N GLY A 429 -22.27 -22.77 -7.67
CA GLY A 429 -23.32 -23.79 -7.68
C GLY A 429 -23.29 -24.77 -6.50
N TYR A 430 -22.47 -24.50 -5.46
CA TYR A 430 -22.44 -25.32 -4.24
C TYR A 430 -23.53 -24.91 -3.24
N THR A 431 -23.99 -25.89 -2.47
CA THR A 431 -24.93 -25.64 -1.36
C THR A 431 -24.17 -25.53 -0.05
N ILE A 432 -24.29 -24.40 0.63
CA ILE A 432 -23.68 -24.20 1.95
C ILE A 432 -24.64 -24.67 3.03
N ASP A 433 -24.13 -25.30 4.10
CA ASP A 433 -24.94 -25.71 5.26
C ASP A 433 -25.67 -24.50 5.86
N PRO A 434 -27.01 -24.45 5.81
CA PRO A 434 -27.76 -23.26 6.21
C PRO A 434 -27.76 -23.02 7.72
N SER A 435 -27.55 -24.06 8.52
CA SER A 435 -27.48 -23.93 9.98
C SER A 435 -26.18 -23.27 10.41
N LEU A 436 -25.04 -23.70 9.85
CA LEU A 436 -23.74 -23.07 10.08
C LEU A 436 -23.76 -21.64 9.57
N GLN A 437 -24.27 -21.40 8.37
CA GLN A 437 -24.39 -20.04 7.80
C GLN A 437 -25.18 -19.11 8.74
N THR A 438 -26.31 -19.56 9.27
CA THR A 438 -27.12 -18.76 10.21
C THR A 438 -26.36 -18.49 11.51
N SER A 439 -25.67 -19.47 12.07
CA SER A 439 -24.91 -19.33 13.30
C SER A 439 -23.77 -18.33 13.17
N TYR A 440 -22.96 -18.46 12.11
CA TYR A 440 -21.85 -17.55 11.85
C TYR A 440 -22.32 -16.12 11.52
N ALA A 441 -23.36 -15.97 10.69
CA ALA A 441 -23.93 -14.66 10.36
C ALA A 441 -24.44 -13.93 11.61
N GLY A 442 -25.12 -14.67 12.51
CA GLY A 442 -25.59 -14.14 13.79
C GLY A 442 -24.44 -13.70 14.70
N HIS A 443 -23.40 -14.54 14.81
CA HIS A 443 -22.21 -14.25 15.62
C HIS A 443 -21.45 -13.01 15.11
N ILE A 444 -21.21 -12.93 13.80
CA ILE A 444 -20.54 -11.79 13.16
C ILE A 444 -21.32 -10.49 13.39
N ARG A 445 -22.63 -10.52 13.14
CA ARG A 445 -23.50 -9.35 13.33
C ARG A 445 -23.45 -8.84 14.76
N LEU A 446 -23.66 -9.71 15.76
CA LEU A 446 -23.63 -9.34 17.18
C LEU A 446 -22.26 -8.80 17.61
N SER A 447 -21.16 -9.42 17.11
CA SER A 447 -19.81 -8.96 17.41
C SER A 447 -19.53 -7.56 16.84
N ARG A 448 -20.03 -7.26 15.64
CA ARG A 448 -19.88 -5.93 15.01
C ARG A 448 -20.72 -4.87 15.70
N GLU A 449 -21.97 -5.20 16.08
CA GLU A 449 -22.87 -4.29 16.81
C GLU A 449 -22.31 -3.86 18.18
N ALA A 450 -21.48 -4.71 18.80
CA ALA A 450 -20.85 -4.44 20.10
C ALA A 450 -19.57 -3.60 20.03
N GLN A 451 -19.11 -3.21 18.84
CA GLN A 451 -17.82 -2.53 18.63
C GLN A 451 -17.99 -1.23 17.83
N PRO A 452 -17.00 -0.32 17.87
CA PRO A 452 -17.00 0.86 17.01
C PRO A 452 -17.10 0.47 15.52
N GLN A 453 -17.66 1.38 14.73
CA GLN A 453 -17.75 1.17 13.29
C GLN A 453 -16.35 1.06 12.66
N GLU A 454 -16.25 0.24 11.64
CA GLU A 454 -15.06 0.10 10.81
C GLU A 454 -14.66 1.43 10.17
N THR A 455 -13.36 1.74 10.22
CA THR A 455 -12.76 2.92 9.58
C THR A 455 -11.60 2.49 8.67
N ALA A 456 -10.94 3.44 8.01
CA ALA A 456 -9.74 3.12 7.25
C ALA A 456 -8.61 2.53 8.12
N TRP A 457 -8.57 2.91 9.41
CA TRP A 457 -7.51 2.57 10.37
C TRP A 457 -7.93 1.57 11.44
N TYR A 458 -9.21 1.22 11.50
CA TYR A 458 -9.74 0.31 12.50
C TYR A 458 -10.70 -0.69 11.85
N MET A 459 -10.50 -1.96 12.17
CA MET A 459 -11.42 -3.03 11.83
C MET A 459 -11.85 -3.74 13.13
N PRO A 460 -13.17 -3.95 13.34
CA PRO A 460 -13.67 -4.66 14.50
C PRO A 460 -13.08 -6.07 14.60
N TYR A 461 -12.58 -6.41 15.77
CA TYR A 461 -12.11 -7.77 16.05
C TYR A 461 -13.31 -8.68 16.31
N ILE A 462 -13.45 -9.72 15.52
CA ILE A 462 -14.45 -10.77 15.70
C ILE A 462 -13.73 -12.03 16.20
N SER A 463 -14.10 -12.53 17.38
CA SER A 463 -13.58 -13.79 17.88
C SER A 463 -14.05 -14.96 17.02
N GLU A 464 -13.31 -16.07 17.02
CA GLU A 464 -13.76 -17.28 16.34
C GLU A 464 -14.95 -17.91 17.08
N LEU A 465 -15.89 -18.50 16.33
CA LEU A 465 -17.02 -19.25 16.84
C LEU A 465 -16.70 -20.75 16.83
N LEU A 466 -16.83 -21.39 17.99
CA LEU A 466 -16.84 -22.85 18.07
C LEU A 466 -18.30 -23.34 18.05
N PRO A 467 -18.78 -23.93 16.94
CA PRO A 467 -20.12 -24.51 16.92
C PRO A 467 -20.28 -25.67 17.91
N PRO A 468 -21.46 -25.89 18.46
CA PRO A 468 -21.73 -27.07 19.32
C PRO A 468 -21.31 -28.38 18.64
N ALA A 469 -20.77 -29.31 19.39
CA ALA A 469 -20.31 -30.60 18.88
C ALA A 469 -21.40 -31.37 18.12
N GLY A 470 -22.67 -31.20 18.51
CA GLY A 470 -23.83 -31.78 17.81
C GLY A 470 -24.01 -31.23 16.41
N ASP A 471 -23.75 -29.92 16.19
CA ASP A 471 -23.85 -29.29 14.87
C ASP A 471 -22.70 -29.72 13.95
N ILE A 472 -21.48 -29.81 14.51
CA ILE A 472 -20.32 -30.34 13.77
C ILE A 472 -20.60 -31.79 13.33
N ALA A 473 -21.06 -32.65 14.26
CA ALA A 473 -21.39 -34.05 13.96
C ALA A 473 -22.55 -34.18 12.98
N ARG A 474 -23.57 -33.31 13.02
CA ARG A 474 -24.63 -33.25 12.03
C ARG A 474 -24.07 -32.89 10.65
N ALA A 475 -23.29 -31.81 10.55
CA ALA A 475 -22.67 -31.36 9.32
C ALA A 475 -21.80 -32.47 8.72
N ALA A 476 -20.98 -33.15 9.51
CA ALA A 476 -20.15 -34.27 9.05
C ALA A 476 -20.98 -35.42 8.43
N ARG A 477 -22.20 -35.67 8.91
CA ARG A 477 -23.09 -36.68 8.31
C ARG A 477 -23.78 -36.18 7.04
N THR A 478 -24.17 -34.92 6.96
CA THR A 478 -25.08 -34.37 5.91
C THR A 478 -24.35 -33.69 4.74
N ASP A 479 -23.16 -33.19 4.97
CA ASP A 479 -22.40 -32.43 3.99
C ASP A 479 -21.23 -33.24 3.45
N ASP A 480 -20.79 -32.96 2.25
CA ASP A 480 -19.81 -33.80 1.53
C ASP A 480 -18.37 -33.52 1.91
N ILE A 481 -18.09 -32.25 2.31
CA ILE A 481 -16.74 -31.77 2.62
C ILE A 481 -16.81 -30.61 3.63
N ALA A 482 -15.75 -30.43 4.44
CA ALA A 482 -15.59 -29.27 5.31
C ALA A 482 -14.55 -28.29 4.79
N LEU A 483 -14.84 -27.00 4.88
CA LEU A 483 -13.88 -25.91 4.72
C LEU A 483 -13.83 -25.07 5.99
N ILE A 484 -12.62 -24.73 6.43
CA ILE A 484 -12.37 -23.87 7.61
C ILE A 484 -11.55 -22.67 7.14
N THR A 485 -12.01 -21.44 7.37
CA THR A 485 -11.26 -20.23 7.00
C THR A 485 -10.69 -19.55 8.23
N LEU A 486 -9.37 -19.62 8.39
CA LEU A 486 -8.62 -18.81 9.35
C LEU A 486 -8.35 -17.42 8.78
N GLN A 487 -8.41 -16.41 9.65
CA GLN A 487 -8.34 -15.03 9.20
C GLN A 487 -7.44 -14.19 10.11
N ARG A 488 -6.54 -13.39 9.51
CA ARG A 488 -5.70 -12.43 10.22
C ARG A 488 -5.69 -11.09 9.51
N MET A 489 -5.83 -10.03 10.31
CA MET A 489 -5.70 -8.67 9.81
C MET A 489 -4.22 -8.31 9.60
N ALA A 490 -3.97 -7.46 8.61
CA ALA A 490 -2.71 -6.77 8.39
C ALA A 490 -3.01 -5.30 8.08
N GLY A 491 -2.10 -4.40 8.39
CA GLY A 491 -2.37 -2.98 8.14
C GLY A 491 -1.22 -2.07 8.51
N GLU A 492 -1.38 -0.82 8.15
CA GLU A 492 -0.48 0.26 8.48
C GLU A 492 -0.71 0.77 9.91
N GLY A 493 0.34 1.28 10.55
CA GLY A 493 0.31 1.92 11.87
C GLY A 493 0.50 0.96 13.05
N GLY A 494 0.61 -0.35 12.82
CA GLY A 494 0.88 -1.33 13.85
C GLY A 494 1.39 -2.64 13.29
N ASP A 495 2.36 -3.24 13.98
CA ASP A 495 2.82 -4.58 13.68
C ASP A 495 1.87 -5.62 14.25
N ARG A 496 1.85 -6.80 13.66
CA ARG A 496 1.21 -7.98 14.19
C ARG A 496 1.94 -8.43 15.46
N ARG A 497 1.23 -9.15 16.32
CA ARG A 497 1.73 -9.54 17.63
C ARG A 497 2.02 -11.03 17.73
N LEU A 498 3.05 -11.35 18.50
CA LEU A 498 3.41 -12.73 18.82
C LEU A 498 2.49 -13.25 19.93
N GLU A 499 1.19 -13.33 19.64
CA GLU A 499 0.16 -13.75 20.58
C GLU A 499 -0.93 -14.60 19.91
N GLU A 500 -1.77 -15.25 20.73
CA GLU A 500 -2.94 -15.99 20.27
C GLU A 500 -3.97 -15.08 19.61
N GLY A 501 -4.48 -15.52 18.46
CA GLY A 501 -5.42 -14.74 17.65
C GLY A 501 -4.73 -13.82 16.64
N ASP A 502 -3.40 -13.72 16.67
CA ASP A 502 -2.62 -13.03 15.65
C ASP A 502 -1.60 -14.00 15.01
N TYR A 503 -0.33 -14.07 15.46
CA TYR A 503 0.61 -15.02 14.89
C TYR A 503 0.27 -16.47 15.26
N TYR A 504 -0.06 -16.69 16.53
CA TYR A 504 -0.50 -18.00 16.99
C TYR A 504 -2.01 -18.20 16.85
N LEU A 505 -2.43 -19.45 16.65
CA LEU A 505 -3.84 -19.81 16.69
C LEU A 505 -4.36 -19.77 18.13
N THR A 506 -5.59 -19.25 18.30
CA THR A 506 -6.28 -19.32 19.58
C THR A 506 -6.61 -20.77 19.96
N PRO A 507 -6.84 -21.07 21.24
CA PRO A 507 -7.35 -22.38 21.66
C PRO A 507 -8.66 -22.77 20.94
N VAL A 508 -9.56 -21.80 20.71
CA VAL A 508 -10.83 -22.02 19.99
C VAL A 508 -10.60 -22.39 18.53
N GLU A 509 -9.67 -21.75 17.83
CA GLU A 509 -9.32 -22.12 16.46
C GLU A 509 -8.70 -23.52 16.36
N LYS A 510 -7.80 -23.86 17.30
CA LYS A 510 -7.21 -25.21 17.38
C LYS A 510 -8.28 -26.27 17.64
N GLU A 511 -9.16 -26.01 18.60
CA GLU A 511 -10.28 -26.91 18.92
C GLU A 511 -11.26 -27.07 17.76
N LEU A 512 -11.58 -25.97 17.06
CA LEU A 512 -12.43 -25.98 15.86
C LEU A 512 -11.84 -26.90 14.78
N ILE A 513 -10.55 -26.72 14.46
CA ILE A 513 -9.86 -27.52 13.44
C ILE A 513 -9.86 -29.00 13.84
N CYS A 514 -9.48 -29.33 15.08
CA CYS A 514 -9.46 -30.70 15.55
C CYS A 514 -10.85 -31.35 15.52
N ASN A 515 -11.87 -30.68 16.10
CA ASN A 515 -13.22 -31.23 16.19
C ASN A 515 -13.86 -31.45 14.81
N VAL A 516 -13.67 -30.51 13.87
CA VAL A 516 -14.18 -30.64 12.51
C VAL A 516 -13.46 -31.76 11.77
N SER A 517 -12.12 -31.80 11.85
CA SER A 517 -11.33 -32.85 11.18
C SER A 517 -11.68 -34.24 11.70
N ASP A 518 -11.74 -34.42 13.02
CA ASP A 518 -12.12 -35.67 13.64
C ASP A 518 -13.53 -36.13 13.22
N ALA A 519 -14.48 -35.21 13.12
CA ALA A 519 -15.85 -35.53 12.74
C ALA A 519 -15.96 -35.94 11.26
N PHE A 520 -15.34 -35.19 10.36
CA PHE A 520 -15.39 -35.45 8.92
C PHE A 520 -14.56 -36.68 8.53
N HIS A 521 -13.38 -36.84 9.10
CA HIS A 521 -12.54 -38.02 8.84
C HIS A 521 -13.20 -39.33 9.31
N ARG A 522 -13.96 -39.33 10.42
CA ARG A 522 -14.76 -40.50 10.83
C ARG A 522 -15.82 -40.91 9.79
N GLU A 523 -16.35 -39.94 9.05
CA GLU A 523 -17.30 -40.18 7.94
C GLU A 523 -16.58 -40.41 6.59
N GLY A 524 -15.23 -40.50 6.60
CA GLY A 524 -14.41 -40.68 5.38
C GLY A 524 -14.37 -39.46 4.47
N LYS A 525 -14.67 -38.27 4.99
CA LYS A 525 -14.77 -37.02 4.23
C LYS A 525 -13.54 -36.14 4.46
N LYS A 526 -13.29 -35.21 3.54
CA LYS A 526 -12.11 -34.35 3.51
C LYS A 526 -12.33 -33.01 4.22
N VAL A 527 -11.25 -32.41 4.69
CA VAL A 527 -11.21 -31.10 5.36
C VAL A 527 -10.18 -30.20 4.67
N ILE A 528 -10.60 -29.00 4.29
CA ILE A 528 -9.77 -27.99 3.63
C ILE A 528 -9.61 -26.78 4.57
N LEU A 529 -8.37 -26.34 4.77
CA LEU A 529 -8.05 -25.13 5.51
C LEU A 529 -7.70 -24.00 4.56
N LEU A 530 -8.40 -22.87 4.68
CA LEU A 530 -8.16 -21.64 3.95
C LEU A 530 -7.49 -20.62 4.87
N LEU A 531 -6.44 -19.94 4.39
CA LEU A 531 -5.69 -18.93 5.13
C LEU A 531 -5.91 -17.56 4.51
N ASN A 532 -6.80 -16.76 5.08
CA ASN A 532 -7.07 -15.37 4.67
C ASN A 532 -6.23 -14.42 5.54
N THR A 533 -4.97 -14.26 5.17
CA THR A 533 -3.97 -13.51 5.96
C THR A 533 -3.05 -12.69 5.07
N GLY A 534 -2.49 -11.60 5.59
CA GLY A 534 -1.52 -10.79 4.86
C GLY A 534 -0.10 -11.37 4.79
N THR A 535 0.23 -12.28 5.72
CA THR A 535 1.53 -12.97 5.85
C THR A 535 1.32 -14.34 6.50
N ASP A 536 2.40 -15.02 6.90
CA ASP A 536 2.31 -16.31 7.57
C ASP A 536 1.66 -16.23 8.98
N VAL A 537 1.22 -17.39 9.44
CA VAL A 537 0.78 -17.70 10.79
C VAL A 537 1.42 -19.01 11.19
N GLU A 538 1.54 -19.27 12.49
CA GLU A 538 2.03 -20.57 12.94
C GLU A 538 1.04 -21.68 12.61
N LEU A 539 1.50 -22.64 11.78
CA LEU A 539 0.70 -23.77 11.31
C LEU A 539 1.19 -25.11 11.82
N THR A 540 2.27 -25.12 12.59
CA THR A 540 2.87 -26.36 13.13
C THR A 540 1.87 -27.11 14.00
N GLY A 541 1.68 -28.39 13.68
CA GLY A 541 0.73 -29.26 14.38
C GLY A 541 -0.74 -29.09 13.97
N VAL A 542 -1.07 -28.10 13.12
CA VAL A 542 -2.46 -27.92 12.61
C VAL A 542 -2.60 -28.33 11.17
N CYS A 543 -1.54 -28.19 10.35
CA CYS A 543 -1.56 -28.64 8.96
C CYS A 543 -1.88 -30.15 8.80
N ASP A 544 -1.53 -30.95 9.80
CA ASP A 544 -1.75 -32.41 9.76
C ASP A 544 -3.23 -32.79 9.85
N TYR A 545 -4.06 -31.94 10.44
CA TYR A 545 -5.50 -32.17 10.55
C TYR A 545 -6.27 -31.88 9.26
N ALA A 546 -5.74 -31.05 8.35
CA ALA A 546 -6.37 -30.71 7.08
C ALA A 546 -5.82 -31.56 5.94
N ASP A 547 -6.70 -32.02 5.01
CA ASP A 547 -6.30 -32.73 3.80
C ASP A 547 -5.76 -31.80 2.72
N ALA A 548 -6.18 -30.52 2.73
CA ALA A 548 -5.59 -29.47 1.91
C ALA A 548 -5.47 -28.16 2.67
N VAL A 549 -4.44 -27.38 2.35
CA VAL A 549 -4.19 -26.04 2.91
C VAL A 549 -3.96 -25.09 1.76
N LEU A 550 -4.81 -24.06 1.63
CA LEU A 550 -4.73 -23.04 0.60
C LEU A 550 -4.54 -21.65 1.24
N LEU A 551 -3.43 -20.99 0.92
CA LEU A 551 -3.20 -19.60 1.29
C LEU A 551 -3.89 -18.71 0.25
N VAL A 552 -4.93 -18.01 0.70
CA VAL A 552 -5.73 -17.12 -0.14
C VAL A 552 -5.30 -15.66 -0.03
N TRP A 553 -4.40 -15.33 0.90
CA TRP A 553 -3.91 -13.98 1.16
C TRP A 553 -5.05 -13.00 1.51
N LEU A 554 -4.91 -11.72 1.06
CA LEU A 554 -5.95 -10.69 1.02
C LEU A 554 -6.33 -10.47 -0.45
N PRO A 555 -7.39 -11.12 -0.96
CA PRO A 555 -7.56 -11.35 -2.40
C PRO A 555 -8.36 -10.27 -3.14
N GLY A 556 -8.62 -9.11 -2.52
CA GLY A 556 -9.40 -8.05 -3.15
C GLY A 556 -10.91 -8.28 -3.09
N GLN A 557 -11.66 -7.46 -3.83
CA GLN A 557 -13.12 -7.47 -3.74
C GLN A 557 -13.79 -8.75 -4.26
N GLU A 558 -13.13 -9.48 -5.18
CA GLU A 558 -13.62 -10.73 -5.77
C GLU A 558 -13.16 -11.99 -5.01
N ALA A 559 -12.80 -11.83 -3.74
CA ALA A 559 -12.16 -12.84 -2.90
C ALA A 559 -12.83 -14.23 -3.01
N GLY A 560 -14.12 -14.32 -2.72
CA GLY A 560 -14.84 -15.59 -2.71
C GLY A 560 -14.97 -16.23 -4.10
N ASN A 561 -15.20 -15.44 -5.15
CA ASN A 561 -15.25 -15.95 -6.51
C ASN A 561 -13.90 -16.52 -6.94
N ALA A 562 -12.79 -15.83 -6.62
CA ALA A 562 -11.44 -16.30 -6.92
C ALA A 562 -11.08 -17.57 -6.13
N VAL A 563 -11.49 -17.64 -4.85
CA VAL A 563 -11.34 -18.85 -4.03
C VAL A 563 -12.10 -20.02 -4.66
N ALA A 564 -13.34 -19.80 -5.07
CA ALA A 564 -14.15 -20.84 -5.74
C ALA A 564 -13.50 -21.31 -7.05
N ASP A 565 -12.94 -20.42 -7.87
CA ASP A 565 -12.23 -20.77 -9.10
C ASP A 565 -11.05 -21.71 -8.83
N VAL A 566 -10.28 -21.45 -7.78
CA VAL A 566 -9.16 -22.32 -7.38
C VAL A 566 -9.69 -23.64 -6.81
N LEU A 567 -10.61 -23.60 -5.87
CA LEU A 567 -11.12 -24.81 -5.22
C LEU A 567 -11.77 -25.80 -6.22
N THR A 568 -12.45 -25.27 -7.24
CA THR A 568 -13.11 -26.11 -8.27
C THR A 568 -12.16 -26.58 -9.38
N GLY A 569 -10.96 -26.04 -9.45
CA GLY A 569 -10.03 -26.30 -10.54
C GLY A 569 -10.33 -25.53 -11.83
N ALA A 570 -11.27 -24.58 -11.82
CA ALA A 570 -11.52 -23.69 -12.95
C ALA A 570 -10.26 -22.86 -13.30
N ILE A 571 -9.52 -22.46 -12.27
CA ILE A 571 -8.18 -21.88 -12.37
C ILE A 571 -7.25 -22.70 -11.46
N PRO A 572 -6.25 -23.41 -11.99
CA PRO A 572 -5.34 -24.18 -11.14
C PRO A 572 -4.48 -23.24 -10.29
N PRO A 573 -4.14 -23.61 -9.04
CA PRO A 573 -3.25 -22.83 -8.19
C PRO A 573 -1.83 -22.84 -8.78
N THR A 574 -1.36 -21.67 -9.18
CA THR A 574 -0.01 -21.49 -9.74
C THR A 574 0.89 -20.64 -8.86
N GLY A 575 0.32 -20.06 -7.81
CA GLY A 575 1.01 -19.18 -6.89
C GLY A 575 2.22 -19.82 -6.22
N LYS A 576 3.25 -19.01 -5.98
CA LYS A 576 4.49 -19.40 -5.29
C LYS A 576 4.75 -18.45 -4.16
N LEU A 577 5.08 -18.98 -2.98
CA LEU A 577 5.35 -18.14 -1.80
C LEU A 577 6.40 -17.06 -2.12
N PRO A 578 6.09 -15.79 -1.90
CA PRO A 578 7.05 -14.70 -2.04
C PRO A 578 7.90 -14.50 -0.76
N MET A 579 7.61 -15.26 0.29
CA MET A 579 8.35 -15.30 1.56
C MET A 579 8.25 -16.71 2.14
N PRO A 580 9.22 -17.15 2.94
CA PRO A 580 9.11 -18.44 3.61
C PRO A 580 8.07 -18.38 4.74
N PHE A 581 7.41 -19.51 5.03
CA PHE A 581 6.68 -19.76 6.27
C PHE A 581 7.58 -20.55 7.21
N TYR A 582 7.67 -20.14 8.46
CA TYR A 582 8.60 -20.72 9.42
C TYR A 582 7.93 -21.79 10.29
N THR A 583 8.71 -22.75 10.75
CA THR A 583 8.21 -23.80 11.65
C THR A 583 7.82 -23.22 13.01
N ARG A 584 8.63 -22.27 13.50
CA ARG A 584 8.40 -21.52 14.73
C ARG A 584 8.87 -20.08 14.54
N TYR A 585 8.35 -19.16 15.33
CA TYR A 585 8.77 -17.75 15.22
C TYR A 585 10.27 -17.57 15.49
N GLU A 586 10.86 -18.35 16.40
CA GLU A 586 12.28 -18.30 16.73
C GLU A 586 13.19 -18.68 15.55
N ASP A 587 12.65 -19.34 14.53
CA ASP A 587 13.35 -19.66 13.29
C ASP A 587 13.37 -18.48 12.30
N VAL A 588 12.59 -17.41 12.55
CA VAL A 588 12.62 -16.19 11.75
C VAL A 588 13.96 -15.47 11.97
N PRO A 589 14.72 -15.15 10.92
CA PRO A 589 16.05 -14.52 11.07
C PRO A 589 16.07 -13.24 11.89
N SER A 590 14.95 -12.53 11.96
CA SER A 590 14.79 -11.28 12.70
C SER A 590 14.01 -11.42 14.01
N ALA A 591 13.74 -12.65 14.49
CA ALA A 591 12.90 -12.87 15.65
C ALA A 591 13.41 -12.19 16.93
N ALA A 592 14.72 -12.17 17.12
CA ALA A 592 15.34 -11.57 18.31
C ALA A 592 15.25 -10.04 18.36
N ASP A 593 15.03 -9.39 17.21
CA ASP A 593 15.07 -7.93 17.05
C ASP A 593 13.73 -7.35 16.59
N PHE A 594 12.63 -8.09 16.68
CA PHE A 594 11.35 -7.62 16.17
C PHE A 594 10.19 -7.85 17.16
N PRO A 595 9.33 -6.84 17.39
CA PRO A 595 9.58 -5.45 17.08
C PRO A 595 10.67 -4.88 17.99
N SER A 596 11.63 -4.16 17.42
CA SER A 596 12.65 -3.50 18.20
C SER A 596 12.01 -2.41 19.06
N SER A 597 12.15 -2.49 20.37
CA SER A 597 11.66 -1.52 21.34
C SER A 597 12.39 -1.69 22.66
N ASP A 598 13.01 -0.63 23.16
CA ASP A 598 13.60 -0.55 24.49
C ASP A 598 12.68 0.18 25.49
N GLY A 599 11.45 0.52 25.09
CA GLY A 599 10.50 1.32 25.86
C GLY A 599 10.68 2.82 25.73
N ASP A 600 11.76 3.29 25.09
CA ASP A 600 11.98 4.70 24.76
C ASP A 600 11.92 4.87 23.24
N PRO A 601 10.88 5.50 22.68
CA PRO A 601 10.72 5.66 21.24
C PRO A 601 11.86 6.42 20.56
N ASN A 602 12.66 7.18 21.32
CA ASN A 602 13.81 7.93 20.80
C ASN A 602 15.10 7.09 20.75
N LYS A 603 15.10 5.90 21.36
CA LYS A 603 16.26 5.01 21.45
C LYS A 603 16.05 3.66 20.77
N VAL A 604 14.90 3.46 20.12
CA VAL A 604 14.61 2.22 19.42
C VAL A 604 15.57 2.06 18.25
N CYS A 605 16.35 1.01 18.27
CA CYS A 605 17.22 0.63 17.17
C CYS A 605 17.27 -0.90 17.01
N TYR A 606 17.50 -1.38 15.81
CA TYR A 606 17.88 -2.76 15.58
C TYR A 606 19.13 -2.83 14.72
N ARG A 607 19.91 -3.90 14.93
CA ARG A 607 21.07 -4.21 14.10
C ARG A 607 20.74 -5.37 13.20
N GLU A 608 20.90 -5.17 11.92
CA GLU A 608 20.74 -6.26 10.97
C GLU A 608 21.97 -7.17 11.04
N GLY A 609 21.74 -8.44 11.39
CA GLY A 609 22.74 -9.48 11.47
C GLY A 609 22.28 -10.73 10.71
N PHE A 610 23.23 -11.62 10.40
CA PHE A 610 22.89 -12.96 9.93
C PHE A 610 22.44 -13.79 11.14
N ALA A 611 21.15 -14.17 11.13
CA ALA A 611 20.68 -15.23 12.02
C ALA A 611 21.31 -16.58 11.61
N GLY A 612 21.42 -17.49 12.55
CA GLY A 612 21.81 -18.87 12.31
C GLY A 612 20.85 -19.61 11.37
N PRO A 613 21.03 -20.92 11.20
CA PRO A 613 20.15 -21.72 10.34
C PRO A 613 18.70 -21.61 10.79
N SER A 614 17.80 -21.22 9.88
CA SER A 614 16.35 -21.14 10.12
C SER A 614 15.65 -22.36 9.55
N GLN A 615 14.62 -22.85 10.26
CA GLN A 615 13.78 -23.94 9.78
C GLN A 615 12.50 -23.37 9.18
N THR A 616 12.24 -23.71 7.94
CA THR A 616 11.02 -23.29 7.25
C THR A 616 10.05 -24.46 7.14
N LEU A 617 8.79 -24.21 7.45
CA LEU A 617 7.70 -25.14 7.17
C LEU A 617 7.46 -25.22 5.65
N PHE A 618 7.45 -24.04 5.00
CA PHE A 618 7.38 -23.91 3.54
C PHE A 618 8.43 -22.89 3.08
N PRO A 619 9.36 -23.27 2.19
CA PRO A 619 10.42 -22.35 1.74
C PRO A 619 9.88 -21.30 0.75
N LEU A 620 10.65 -20.23 0.57
CA LEU A 620 10.45 -19.26 -0.52
C LEU A 620 10.30 -20.00 -1.86
N GLY A 621 9.31 -19.62 -2.65
CA GLY A 621 9.02 -20.24 -3.96
C GLY A 621 8.22 -21.54 -3.90
N TYR A 622 7.86 -22.00 -2.70
CA TYR A 622 7.00 -23.18 -2.54
C TYR A 622 5.56 -22.93 -3.02
N GLY A 623 4.94 -23.96 -3.53
CA GLY A 623 3.54 -23.99 -3.95
C GLY A 623 3.28 -25.22 -4.82
N LEU A 624 2.18 -25.91 -4.53
CA LEU A 624 1.70 -27.07 -5.29
C LEU A 624 0.76 -26.62 -6.42
N SER A 625 0.45 -27.56 -7.32
CA SER A 625 -0.62 -27.43 -8.33
C SER A 625 -1.28 -28.78 -8.51
N TYR A 626 -2.48 -28.83 -9.10
CA TYR A 626 -3.19 -30.06 -9.48
C TYR A 626 -3.61 -30.05 -10.95
#